data_441401b6489c5f076d8cbb6687dd801b
#
_entry.id   441401b6489c5f076d8cbb6687dd801b
#
_cell.length_a   1.000
_cell.length_b   1.000
_cell.length_c   1.000
_cell.angle_alpha   90.00
_cell.angle_beta   90.00
_cell.angle_gamma   90.00
#
_symmetry.space_group_name_H-M   'P 1'
#
loop_
_entity.id
_entity.type
_entity.pdbx_description
1 polymer ?
#
loop_
_entity_poly.entity_id
_entity_poly.type
_entity_poly.pdbx_seq_one_letter_code
_entity_poly.pdbx_strand_id
1 'polypeptide(L)'
;MLNFLENHDEQRIASDFFAGDPRKGVPALIVSACMNTNPMMIYFGQEFGEMGMDSEGFSGRDGRTTIFDYWSVDTIRRWRNEGKFDGKMLTEEQKHLYAIYQRVLTLCNEEQAISNGVFFDLMYANENGWRFNEHKQYTFMRKYKNELLFIVVNFDNQPVNVAINVPSHAFDFLQIPQFDSYKAVDLLTDKVEEISLLPY
;
A
#
# COMPACT_ATOMS: atom_id res chain seq x y z
N MET A 1 11.42 1.77 14.03
CA MET A 1 11.98 1.54 12.66
C MET A 1 11.23 2.45 11.72
N LEU A 2 11.83 2.91 10.61
CA LEU A 2 11.16 3.70 9.57
C LEU A 2 10.84 2.77 8.39
N ASN A 3 9.60 2.75 7.94
CA ASN A 3 9.18 2.02 6.75
C ASN A 3 9.29 2.95 5.53
N PHE A 4 9.82 2.46 4.42
CA PHE A 4 9.86 3.18 3.14
C PHE A 4 10.01 2.20 1.97
N LEU A 5 9.65 2.63 0.78
CA LEU A 5 9.81 1.87 -0.45
C LEU A 5 10.89 2.46 -1.37
N GLU A 6 11.08 3.77 -1.32
CA GLU A 6 12.04 4.50 -2.11
C GLU A 6 12.85 5.45 -1.23
N ASN A 7 14.08 5.69 -1.63
CA ASN A 7 14.97 6.70 -1.07
C ASN A 7 15.94 7.21 -2.16
N HIS A 8 16.93 8.00 -1.78
CA HIS A 8 17.90 8.58 -2.72
C HIS A 8 18.99 7.60 -3.18
N ASP A 9 19.16 6.48 -2.48
CA ASP A 9 20.17 5.46 -2.81
C ASP A 9 19.62 4.37 -3.74
N GLU A 10 18.31 4.14 -3.69
CA GLU A 10 17.64 3.07 -4.43
C GLU A 10 16.99 3.59 -5.71
N GLN A 11 16.82 2.70 -6.68
CA GLN A 11 16.08 2.98 -7.90
C GLN A 11 14.60 3.21 -7.60
N ARG A 12 13.99 4.13 -8.32
CA ARG A 12 12.55 4.38 -8.27
C ARG A 12 11.78 3.14 -8.72
N ILE A 13 10.64 2.89 -8.11
CA ILE A 13 9.73 1.79 -8.51
C ILE A 13 9.34 1.92 -9.99
N ALA A 14 9.07 3.15 -10.43
CA ALA A 14 8.69 3.43 -11.81
C ALA A 14 9.85 3.38 -12.82
N SER A 15 11.09 3.25 -12.35
CA SER A 15 12.30 3.21 -13.19
C SER A 15 12.29 2.02 -14.14
N ASP A 16 12.84 2.20 -15.34
CA ASP A 16 13.13 1.13 -16.31
C ASP A 16 14.09 0.08 -15.75
N PHE A 17 14.88 0.43 -14.73
CA PHE A 17 15.83 -0.46 -14.07
C PHE A 17 15.23 -1.28 -12.93
N PHE A 18 13.96 -1.03 -12.55
CA PHE A 18 13.28 -1.76 -11.50
C PHE A 18 11.93 -2.32 -11.99
N ALA A 19 10.80 -1.75 -11.57
CA ALA A 19 9.50 -2.32 -11.89
C ALA A 19 8.86 -1.76 -13.18
N GLY A 20 9.33 -0.60 -13.66
CA GLY A 20 8.86 0.06 -14.87
C GLY A 20 7.41 0.58 -14.82
N ASP A 21 6.70 0.35 -13.72
CA ASP A 21 5.32 0.78 -13.51
C ASP A 21 5.13 1.12 -12.03
N PRO A 22 4.83 2.38 -11.67
CA PRO A 22 4.69 2.79 -10.27
C PRO A 22 3.52 2.11 -9.55
N ARG A 23 2.50 1.63 -10.27
CA ARG A 23 1.35 0.93 -9.69
C ARG A 23 1.73 -0.41 -9.07
N LYS A 24 2.82 -1.03 -9.51
CA LYS A 24 3.36 -2.25 -8.91
C LYS A 24 3.86 -2.03 -7.47
N GLY A 25 4.10 -0.79 -7.07
CA GLY A 25 4.43 -0.42 -5.70
C GLY A 25 3.23 -0.33 -4.76
N VAL A 26 2.00 -0.27 -5.28
CA VAL A 26 0.79 -0.08 -4.45
C VAL A 26 0.58 -1.20 -3.43
N PRO A 27 0.70 -2.50 -3.78
CA PRO A 27 0.61 -3.57 -2.78
C PRO A 27 1.66 -3.42 -1.67
N ALA A 28 2.89 -3.09 -2.02
CA ALA A 28 3.96 -2.86 -1.04
C ALA A 28 3.71 -1.62 -0.17
N LEU A 29 3.15 -0.55 -0.74
CA LEU A 29 2.69 0.63 0.01
C LEU A 29 1.69 0.23 1.09
N ILE A 30 0.65 -0.53 0.74
CA ILE A 30 -0.39 -0.97 1.67
C ILE A 30 0.20 -1.84 2.78
N VAL A 31 1.05 -2.80 2.44
CA VAL A 31 1.73 -3.63 3.45
C VAL A 31 2.57 -2.77 4.38
N SER A 32 3.42 -1.90 3.84
CA SER A 32 4.31 -1.04 4.64
C SER A 32 3.55 -0.06 5.54
N ALA A 33 2.40 0.43 5.07
CA ALA A 33 1.56 1.37 5.81
C ALA A 33 0.73 0.70 6.91
N CYS A 34 0.27 -0.54 6.69
CA CYS A 34 -0.72 -1.18 7.56
C CYS A 34 -0.15 -2.28 8.49
N MET A 35 1.04 -2.82 8.19
CA MET A 35 1.58 -3.98 8.91
C MET A 35 1.91 -3.67 10.38
N ASN A 36 2.40 -2.48 10.67
CA ASN A 36 2.83 -2.08 12.01
C ASN A 36 2.55 -0.59 12.28
N THR A 37 2.91 -0.14 13.46
CA THR A 37 2.70 1.25 13.91
C THR A 37 3.93 2.15 13.69
N ASN A 38 4.91 1.70 12.91
CA ASN A 38 6.10 2.47 12.62
C ASN A 38 5.78 3.63 11.67
N PRO A 39 6.51 4.74 11.75
CA PRO A 39 6.37 5.82 10.79
C PRO A 39 6.75 5.35 9.37
N MET A 40 6.05 5.86 8.38
CA MET A 40 6.29 5.60 6.98
C MET A 40 6.83 6.87 6.30
N MET A 41 7.86 6.73 5.50
CA MET A 41 8.40 7.79 4.66
C MET A 41 7.95 7.55 3.21
N ILE A 42 7.41 8.59 2.60
CA ILE A 42 7.20 8.67 1.15
C ILE A 42 8.33 9.54 0.59
N TYR A 43 9.13 8.96 -0.28
CA TYR A 43 10.18 9.71 -0.95
C TYR A 43 9.54 10.62 -2.01
N PHE A 44 9.94 11.90 -2.06
CA PHE A 44 9.28 12.90 -2.89
C PHE A 44 9.16 12.46 -4.36
N GLY A 45 7.97 12.60 -4.95
CA GLY A 45 7.66 12.15 -6.30
C GLY A 45 7.23 10.69 -6.41
N GLN A 46 7.41 9.86 -5.38
CA GLN A 46 6.96 8.47 -5.36
C GLN A 46 5.45 8.38 -5.60
N GLU A 47 4.69 9.28 -4.97
CA GLU A 47 3.24 9.39 -5.09
C GLU A 47 2.76 9.82 -6.48
N PHE A 48 3.67 10.31 -7.32
CA PHE A 48 3.40 10.69 -8.72
C PHE A 48 4.04 9.73 -9.73
N GLY A 49 4.71 8.68 -9.25
CA GLY A 49 5.39 7.72 -10.11
C GLY A 49 6.64 8.27 -10.77
N GLU A 50 7.45 9.01 -10.03
CA GLU A 50 8.75 9.48 -10.52
C GLU A 50 9.63 8.31 -10.95
N MET A 51 10.19 8.43 -12.17
CA MET A 51 10.97 7.35 -12.78
C MET A 51 12.47 7.45 -12.48
N GLY A 52 12.97 8.63 -12.18
CA GLY A 52 14.41 8.85 -12.04
C GLY A 52 15.19 8.58 -13.34
N MET A 53 14.56 8.81 -14.49
CA MET A 53 15.13 8.53 -15.80
C MET A 53 15.65 9.78 -16.52
N ASP A 54 15.64 10.91 -15.84
CA ASP A 54 16.28 12.13 -16.28
C ASP A 54 17.72 12.23 -15.78
N SER A 55 18.35 13.39 -15.89
CA SER A 55 19.75 13.58 -15.48
C SER A 55 19.94 14.01 -14.02
N GLU A 56 18.92 13.84 -13.20
CA GLU A 56 18.91 14.22 -11.77
C GLU A 56 19.61 13.24 -10.83
N GLY A 57 19.99 12.06 -11.30
CA GLY A 57 20.69 11.05 -10.50
C GLY A 57 22.14 11.43 -10.23
N PHE A 58 22.78 10.78 -9.27
CA PHE A 58 24.20 10.96 -8.96
C PHE A 58 25.12 10.55 -10.12
N SER A 59 24.69 9.62 -10.93
CA SER A 59 25.44 9.03 -12.04
C SER A 59 24.77 9.22 -13.41
N GLY A 60 23.75 10.07 -13.48
CA GLY A 60 22.96 10.32 -14.69
C GLY A 60 21.65 9.52 -14.66
N ARG A 61 21.22 9.04 -15.82
CA ARG A 61 19.95 8.31 -15.99
C ARG A 61 20.05 6.87 -15.46
N ASP A 62 19.99 6.71 -14.16
CA ASP A 62 20.19 5.44 -13.48
C ASP A 62 18.97 4.97 -12.64
N GLY A 63 17.84 5.64 -12.76
CA GLY A 63 16.62 5.32 -12.03
C GLY A 63 16.57 5.86 -10.61
N ARG A 64 17.51 6.72 -10.24
CA ARG A 64 17.57 7.38 -8.92
C ARG A 64 17.39 8.87 -9.06
N THR A 65 16.95 9.53 -8.00
CA THR A 65 16.87 11.00 -7.94
C THR A 65 17.63 11.53 -6.74
N THR A 66 18.35 12.63 -6.95
CA THR A 66 19.09 13.29 -5.89
C THR A 66 18.19 14.05 -4.93
N ILE A 67 18.57 14.14 -3.66
CA ILE A 67 17.92 15.00 -2.67
C ILE A 67 18.35 16.48 -2.81
N PHE A 68 19.38 16.76 -3.60
CA PHE A 68 19.95 18.11 -3.70
C PHE A 68 19.21 18.97 -4.72
N ASP A 69 18.78 18.39 -5.84
CA ASP A 69 18.14 19.07 -6.96
C ASP A 69 16.67 18.66 -7.14
N TYR A 70 15.94 18.43 -6.04
CA TYR A 70 14.55 17.96 -6.06
C TYR A 70 13.64 18.86 -6.91
N TRP A 71 13.96 20.15 -7.06
CA TRP A 71 13.18 21.08 -7.87
C TRP A 71 13.33 20.85 -9.38
N SER A 72 14.31 20.07 -9.82
CA SER A 72 14.50 19.70 -11.23
C SER A 72 13.66 18.50 -11.65
N VAL A 73 13.16 17.73 -10.70
CA VAL A 73 12.36 16.52 -10.91
C VAL A 73 11.04 16.86 -11.60
N ASP A 74 10.78 16.25 -12.76
CA ASP A 74 9.65 16.62 -13.63
C ASP A 74 8.29 16.43 -12.94
N THR A 75 8.08 15.34 -12.24
CA THR A 75 6.81 15.08 -11.52
C THR A 75 6.53 16.12 -10.45
N ILE A 76 7.56 16.57 -9.73
CA ILE A 76 7.44 17.62 -8.73
C ILE A 76 7.16 18.98 -9.38
N ARG A 77 7.79 19.28 -10.51
CA ARG A 77 7.50 20.52 -11.27
C ARG A 77 6.05 20.54 -11.76
N ARG A 78 5.56 19.43 -12.27
CA ARG A 78 4.15 19.28 -12.69
C ARG A 78 3.17 19.45 -11.54
N TRP A 79 3.45 18.80 -10.42
CA TRP A 79 2.61 18.94 -9.22
C TRP A 79 2.63 20.38 -8.70
N ARG A 80 3.80 20.99 -8.62
CA ARG A 80 3.95 22.37 -8.16
C ARG A 80 3.26 23.40 -9.07
N ASN A 81 3.26 23.17 -10.38
CA ASN A 81 2.61 24.02 -11.39
C ASN A 81 2.84 25.52 -11.14
N GLU A 82 4.10 25.96 -11.18
CA GLU A 82 4.51 27.36 -10.95
C GLU A 82 4.04 27.96 -9.60
N GLY A 83 3.85 27.12 -8.60
CA GLY A 83 3.40 27.52 -7.26
C GLY A 83 1.89 27.51 -7.05
N LYS A 84 1.11 27.02 -8.01
CA LYS A 84 -0.35 26.88 -7.88
C LYS A 84 -0.76 25.64 -7.08
N PHE A 85 0.04 24.59 -7.09
CA PHE A 85 -0.18 23.32 -6.38
C PHE A 85 -1.58 22.70 -6.66
N ASP A 86 -2.08 22.86 -7.87
CA ASP A 86 -3.44 22.45 -8.27
C ASP A 86 -3.49 21.11 -9.02
N GLY A 87 -2.35 20.49 -9.24
CA GLY A 87 -2.23 19.21 -9.94
C GLY A 87 -2.62 19.20 -11.41
N LYS A 88 -2.89 20.39 -12.01
CA LYS A 88 -3.38 20.47 -13.41
C LYS A 88 -2.38 19.97 -14.44
N MET A 89 -1.09 20.01 -14.11
CA MET A 89 -0.03 19.56 -15.02
C MET A 89 0.29 18.06 -14.85
N LEU A 90 -0.31 17.38 -13.87
CA LEU A 90 -0.19 15.93 -13.72
C LEU A 90 -1.02 15.20 -14.79
N THR A 91 -0.51 14.06 -15.26
CA THR A 91 -1.29 13.16 -16.11
C THR A 91 -2.42 12.49 -15.32
N GLU A 92 -3.38 11.88 -15.99
CA GLU A 92 -4.48 11.18 -15.31
C GLU A 92 -3.96 9.96 -14.51
N GLU A 93 -2.93 9.26 -15.01
CA GLU A 93 -2.28 8.16 -14.29
C GLU A 93 -1.59 8.67 -13.02
N GLN A 94 -0.90 9.82 -13.09
CA GLN A 94 -0.26 10.44 -11.94
C GLN A 94 -1.29 10.89 -10.88
N LYS A 95 -2.40 11.48 -11.32
CA LYS A 95 -3.50 11.86 -10.42
C LYS A 95 -4.14 10.66 -9.76
N HIS A 96 -4.35 9.58 -10.52
CA HIS A 96 -4.90 8.34 -9.98
C HIS A 96 -3.97 7.70 -8.94
N LEU A 97 -2.68 7.60 -9.24
CA LEU A 97 -1.70 7.09 -8.29
C LEU A 97 -1.64 7.95 -7.02
N TYR A 98 -1.59 9.27 -7.18
CA TYR A 98 -1.61 10.21 -6.06
C TYR A 98 -2.84 10.03 -5.17
N ALA A 99 -4.02 9.85 -5.76
CA ALA A 99 -5.25 9.59 -5.02
C ALA A 99 -5.18 8.30 -4.19
N ILE A 100 -4.55 7.23 -4.71
CA ILE A 100 -4.32 5.99 -3.96
C ILE A 100 -3.40 6.26 -2.77
N TYR A 101 -2.25 6.94 -2.97
CA TYR A 101 -1.34 7.30 -1.88
C TYR A 101 -2.05 8.15 -0.81
N GLN A 102 -2.79 9.14 -1.24
CA GLN A 102 -3.56 10.01 -0.35
C GLN A 102 -4.57 9.19 0.47
N ARG A 103 -5.32 8.28 -0.17
CA ARG A 103 -6.28 7.43 0.54
C ARG A 103 -5.60 6.52 1.56
N VAL A 104 -4.54 5.80 1.17
CA VAL A 104 -3.80 4.90 2.08
C VAL A 104 -3.23 5.66 3.28
N LEU A 105 -2.59 6.80 3.05
CA LEU A 105 -2.01 7.61 4.14
C LEU A 105 -3.10 8.23 5.05
N THR A 106 -4.25 8.58 4.50
CA THR A 106 -5.41 9.04 5.27
C THR A 106 -5.92 7.92 6.19
N LEU A 107 -6.07 6.70 5.66
CA LEU A 107 -6.47 5.53 6.46
C LEU A 107 -5.49 5.25 7.61
N CYS A 108 -4.18 5.44 7.41
CA CYS A 108 -3.19 5.29 8.50
C CYS A 108 -3.45 6.25 9.67
N ASN A 109 -4.04 7.42 9.41
CA ASN A 109 -4.35 8.40 10.43
C ASN A 109 -5.76 8.20 11.03
N GLU A 110 -6.70 7.72 10.26
CA GLU A 110 -8.11 7.58 10.66
C GLU A 110 -8.39 6.24 11.33
N GLU A 111 -7.81 5.14 10.82
CA GLU A 111 -8.09 3.79 11.32
C GLU A 111 -7.23 3.46 12.55
N GLN A 112 -7.88 3.33 13.69
CA GLN A 112 -7.21 3.03 14.96
C GLN A 112 -6.57 1.63 14.95
N ALA A 113 -7.12 0.68 14.21
CA ALA A 113 -6.53 -0.64 14.06
C ALA A 113 -5.18 -0.60 13.35
N ILE A 114 -4.91 0.37 12.47
CA ILE A 114 -3.60 0.59 11.86
C ILE A 114 -2.64 1.23 12.88
N SER A 115 -3.05 2.36 13.47
CA SER A 115 -2.17 3.19 14.30
C SER A 115 -1.92 2.63 15.71
N ASN A 116 -2.84 1.84 16.28
CA ASN A 116 -2.78 1.33 17.65
C ASN A 116 -3.09 -0.16 17.79
N GLY A 117 -3.46 -0.83 16.70
CA GLY A 117 -3.96 -2.20 16.76
C GLY A 117 -2.86 -3.26 16.86
N VAL A 118 -3.27 -4.44 17.28
CA VAL A 118 -2.43 -5.64 17.24
C VAL A 118 -2.43 -6.23 15.83
N PHE A 119 -1.33 -6.83 15.47
CA PHE A 119 -1.12 -7.52 14.19
C PHE A 119 -1.37 -9.02 14.37
N PHE A 120 -2.01 -9.64 13.38
CA PHE A 120 -2.14 -11.08 13.29
C PHE A 120 -1.81 -11.55 11.87
N ASP A 121 -0.78 -12.36 11.74
CA ASP A 121 -0.37 -12.94 10.45
C ASP A 121 -1.35 -14.04 10.03
N LEU A 122 -1.75 -14.03 8.75
CA LEU A 122 -2.57 -15.08 8.17
C LEU A 122 -1.82 -15.93 7.14
N MET A 123 -0.57 -15.60 6.81
CA MET A 123 0.18 -16.29 5.76
C MET A 123 0.36 -17.78 6.06
N TYR A 124 0.76 -18.14 7.30
CA TYR A 124 0.96 -19.53 7.67
C TYR A 124 -0.30 -20.41 7.58
N ALA A 125 -1.51 -19.80 7.74
CA ALA A 125 -2.78 -20.50 7.63
C ALA A 125 -3.26 -20.64 6.18
N ASN A 126 -2.59 -19.99 5.25
CA ASN A 126 -2.93 -19.95 3.84
C ASN A 126 -1.83 -20.51 2.92
N GLU A 127 -0.75 -21.00 3.50
CA GLU A 127 0.29 -21.74 2.76
C GLU A 127 -0.33 -22.94 2.07
N ASN A 128 -0.13 -23.07 0.75
CA ASN A 128 -0.79 -24.06 -0.10
C ASN A 128 -2.33 -24.02 -0.04
N GLY A 129 -2.91 -22.87 0.29
CA GLY A 129 -4.34 -22.67 0.44
C GLY A 129 -5.12 -22.77 -0.88
N TRP A 130 -6.40 -23.17 -0.77
CA TRP A 130 -7.28 -23.17 -1.93
C TRP A 130 -7.54 -21.71 -2.39
N ARG A 131 -7.26 -21.41 -3.66
CA ARG A 131 -7.38 -20.06 -4.24
C ARG A 131 -6.52 -18.99 -3.54
N PHE A 132 -5.38 -19.38 -2.99
CA PHE A 132 -4.41 -18.45 -2.44
C PHE A 132 -3.02 -18.87 -2.89
N ASN A 133 -2.23 -17.93 -3.39
CA ASN A 133 -0.84 -18.18 -3.78
C ASN A 133 0.06 -17.32 -2.91
N GLU A 134 0.70 -17.93 -1.93
CA GLU A 134 1.58 -17.29 -0.95
C GLU A 134 2.80 -16.58 -1.56
N HIS A 135 3.14 -16.89 -2.81
CA HIS A 135 4.20 -16.20 -3.54
C HIS A 135 3.75 -14.92 -4.24
N LYS A 136 2.43 -14.69 -4.31
CA LYS A 136 1.83 -13.56 -5.02
C LYS A 136 0.84 -12.76 -4.19
N GLN A 137 0.24 -13.36 -3.20
CA GLN A 137 -0.68 -12.68 -2.29
C GLN A 137 -0.11 -12.61 -0.89
N TYR A 138 -0.47 -11.55 -0.18
CA TYR A 138 -0.12 -11.38 1.23
C TYR A 138 -1.36 -10.96 2.01
N THR A 139 -1.58 -11.53 3.19
CA THR A 139 -2.75 -11.25 4.01
C THR A 139 -2.45 -11.25 5.50
N PHE A 140 -3.07 -10.33 6.20
CA PHE A 140 -2.97 -10.19 7.65
C PHE A 140 -4.18 -9.42 8.21
N MET A 141 -4.31 -9.41 9.52
CA MET A 141 -5.36 -8.68 10.22
C MET A 141 -4.76 -7.65 11.18
N ARG A 142 -5.51 -6.57 11.38
CA ARG A 142 -5.25 -5.56 12.40
C ARG A 142 -6.50 -5.43 13.27
N LYS A 143 -6.34 -5.34 14.58
CA LYS A 143 -7.46 -5.25 15.51
C LYS A 143 -7.19 -4.21 16.59
N TYR A 144 -8.13 -3.30 16.77
CA TYR A 144 -8.17 -2.38 17.90
C TYR A 144 -9.60 -2.21 18.39
N LYS A 145 -9.86 -2.59 19.65
CA LYS A 145 -11.23 -2.56 20.23
C LYS A 145 -12.26 -3.24 19.30
N ASN A 146 -13.22 -2.47 18.82
CA ASN A 146 -14.28 -2.98 17.92
C ASN A 146 -13.93 -2.88 16.44
N GLU A 147 -12.81 -2.27 16.08
CA GLU A 147 -12.34 -2.13 14.71
C GLU A 147 -11.49 -3.33 14.33
N LEU A 148 -11.88 -4.00 13.25
CA LEU A 148 -11.18 -5.14 12.68
C LEU A 148 -10.91 -4.84 11.20
N LEU A 149 -9.64 -4.82 10.82
CA LEU A 149 -9.22 -4.69 9.44
C LEU A 149 -8.68 -6.01 8.92
N PHE A 150 -9.08 -6.33 7.72
CA PHE A 150 -8.61 -7.46 6.95
C PHE A 150 -7.82 -6.90 5.77
N ILE A 151 -6.52 -7.12 5.74
CA ILE A 151 -5.66 -6.61 4.69
C ILE A 151 -5.29 -7.76 3.76
N VAL A 152 -5.64 -7.61 2.49
CA VAL A 152 -5.33 -8.57 1.43
C VAL A 152 -4.69 -7.80 0.28
N VAL A 153 -3.50 -8.18 -0.10
CA VAL A 153 -2.78 -7.56 -1.21
C VAL A 153 -2.40 -8.61 -2.26
N ASN A 154 -2.44 -8.19 -3.51
CA ASN A 154 -2.04 -9.01 -4.64
C ASN A 154 -0.85 -8.35 -5.36
N PHE A 155 0.29 -9.03 -5.37
CA PHE A 155 1.49 -8.61 -6.08
C PHE A 155 1.54 -9.11 -7.53
N ASP A 156 0.53 -9.89 -7.96
CA ASP A 156 0.39 -10.28 -9.36
C ASP A 156 -0.17 -9.10 -10.18
N ASN A 157 0.13 -9.09 -11.46
CA ASN A 157 -0.43 -8.12 -12.42
C ASN A 157 -1.82 -8.53 -12.95
N GLN A 158 -2.36 -9.67 -12.52
CA GLN A 158 -3.68 -10.16 -12.88
C GLN A 158 -4.63 -10.12 -11.68
N PRO A 159 -5.89 -9.71 -11.86
CA PRO A 159 -6.89 -9.78 -10.81
C PRO A 159 -7.16 -11.24 -10.43
N VAL A 160 -7.33 -11.50 -9.14
CA VAL A 160 -7.58 -12.84 -8.62
C VAL A 160 -8.74 -12.82 -7.63
N ASN A 161 -9.48 -13.93 -7.57
CA ASN A 161 -10.43 -14.21 -6.50
C ASN A 161 -9.74 -15.13 -5.50
N VAL A 162 -9.51 -14.64 -4.30
CA VAL A 162 -8.85 -15.39 -3.23
C VAL A 162 -9.85 -15.95 -2.23
N ALA A 163 -9.50 -17.07 -1.62
CA ALA A 163 -10.12 -17.58 -0.42
C ALA A 163 -9.10 -17.57 0.71
N ILE A 164 -9.48 -17.02 1.86
CA ILE A 164 -8.55 -16.82 2.97
C ILE A 164 -9.04 -17.58 4.18
N ASN A 165 -8.20 -18.48 4.68
CA ASN A 165 -8.44 -19.21 5.92
C ASN A 165 -8.08 -18.31 7.11
N VAL A 166 -9.01 -18.24 8.06
CA VAL A 166 -8.77 -17.56 9.34
C VAL A 166 -8.81 -18.63 10.43
N PRO A 167 -7.68 -18.95 11.07
CA PRO A 167 -7.63 -20.04 12.05
C PRO A 167 -8.43 -19.68 13.31
N SER A 168 -9.03 -20.69 13.94
CA SER A 168 -9.92 -20.51 15.10
C SER A 168 -9.26 -19.71 16.23
N HIS A 169 -7.99 -19.92 16.51
CA HIS A 169 -7.29 -19.15 17.54
C HIS A 169 -7.08 -17.67 17.21
N ALA A 170 -7.24 -17.24 15.95
CA ALA A 170 -7.26 -15.82 15.59
C ALA A 170 -8.47 -15.11 16.19
N PHE A 171 -9.63 -15.81 16.22
CA PHE A 171 -10.84 -15.27 16.84
C PHE A 171 -10.66 -15.06 18.34
N ASP A 172 -10.02 -16.01 19.01
CA ASP A 172 -9.73 -15.90 20.45
C ASP A 172 -8.70 -14.78 20.72
N PHE A 173 -7.59 -14.78 19.99
CA PHE A 173 -6.51 -13.80 20.17
C PHE A 173 -6.97 -12.37 19.88
N LEU A 174 -7.71 -12.17 18.80
CA LEU A 174 -8.19 -10.85 18.39
C LEU A 174 -9.55 -10.49 19.03
N GLN A 175 -10.13 -11.40 19.82
CA GLN A 175 -11.44 -11.22 20.44
C GLN A 175 -12.52 -10.86 19.40
N ILE A 176 -12.56 -11.62 18.30
CA ILE A 176 -13.54 -11.41 17.23
C ILE A 176 -14.85 -12.09 17.65
N PRO A 177 -15.96 -11.35 17.83
CA PRO A 177 -17.24 -11.96 18.11
C PRO A 177 -17.70 -12.81 16.90
N GLN A 178 -18.29 -13.95 17.15
CA GLN A 178 -18.77 -14.81 16.07
C GLN A 178 -20.22 -14.46 15.70
N PHE A 179 -20.43 -14.17 14.42
CA PHE A 179 -21.71 -13.90 13.81
C PHE A 179 -21.87 -14.73 12.53
N ASP A 180 -23.10 -14.97 12.11
CA ASP A 180 -23.38 -15.67 10.85
C ASP A 180 -22.89 -14.88 9.63
N SER A 181 -22.93 -13.55 9.71
CA SER A 181 -22.37 -12.64 8.72
C SER A 181 -21.86 -11.35 9.35
N TYR A 182 -20.99 -10.66 8.62
CA TYR A 182 -20.43 -9.36 8.98
C TYR A 182 -20.63 -8.40 7.82
N LYS A 183 -20.93 -7.16 8.15
CA LYS A 183 -20.89 -6.07 7.18
C LYS A 183 -19.45 -5.55 7.07
N ALA A 184 -18.85 -5.73 5.93
CA ALA A 184 -17.51 -5.23 5.61
C ALA A 184 -17.58 -4.00 4.69
N VAL A 185 -16.64 -3.09 4.86
CA VAL A 185 -16.44 -1.93 3.99
C VAL A 185 -15.06 -2.02 3.38
N ASP A 186 -14.98 -2.04 2.07
CA ASP A 186 -13.70 -1.87 1.37
C ASP A 186 -13.24 -0.41 1.51
N LEU A 187 -12.23 -0.19 2.32
CA LEU A 187 -11.75 1.16 2.64
C LEU A 187 -11.07 1.88 1.47
N LEU A 188 -10.74 1.19 0.38
CA LEU A 188 -10.18 1.83 -0.82
C LEU A 188 -11.27 2.30 -1.79
N THR A 189 -12.44 1.64 -1.80
CA THR A 189 -13.50 1.88 -2.78
C THR A 189 -14.82 2.33 -2.16
N ASP A 190 -14.94 2.30 -0.82
CA ASP A 190 -16.14 2.56 -0.02
C ASP A 190 -17.31 1.59 -0.32
N LYS A 191 -17.03 0.48 -1.00
CA LYS A 191 -18.03 -0.57 -1.24
C LYS A 191 -18.35 -1.31 0.04
N VAL A 192 -19.63 -1.58 0.22
CA VAL A 192 -20.14 -2.35 1.34
C VAL A 192 -20.52 -3.74 0.87
N GLU A 193 -20.00 -4.75 1.55
CA GLU A 193 -20.29 -6.15 1.25
C GLU A 193 -20.67 -6.90 2.54
N GLU A 194 -21.48 -7.94 2.39
CA GLU A 194 -21.76 -8.89 3.46
C GLU A 194 -20.80 -10.06 3.29
N ILE A 195 -20.03 -10.36 4.33
CA ILE A 195 -19.06 -11.46 4.32
C ILE A 195 -19.37 -12.46 5.42
N SER A 196 -19.09 -13.72 5.17
CA SER A 196 -19.07 -14.76 6.20
C SER A 196 -17.63 -14.96 6.64
N LEU A 197 -17.39 -14.85 7.94
CA LEU A 197 -16.11 -15.09 8.57
C LEU A 197 -16.27 -16.21 9.59
N LEU A 198 -15.90 -17.42 9.21
CA LEU A 198 -16.01 -18.60 10.05
C LEU A 198 -14.62 -19.07 10.48
N PRO A 199 -14.46 -19.53 11.74
CA PRO A 199 -13.21 -20.14 12.18
C PRO A 199 -12.86 -21.38 11.34
N TYR A 200 -11.61 -21.47 10.92
CA TYR A 200 -11.05 -22.60 10.18
C TYR A 200 -10.18 -23.47 11.10
#